data_a6d389840639a090525c95592bf718c9
#
_entry.id   a6d389840639a090525c95592bf718c9
#
_cell.length_a   1.000
_cell.length_b   1.000
_cell.length_c   1.000
_cell.angle_alpha   90.00
_cell.angle_beta   90.00
_cell.angle_gamma   90.00
#
_symmetry.space_group_name_H-M   'P 1'
#
loop_
_entity.id
_entity.type
_entity.pdbx_description
1 polymer ?
#
loop_
_entity_poly.entity_id
_entity_poly.type
_entity_poly.pdbx_seq_one_letter_code
_entity_poly.pdbx_strand_id
1 'polypeptide(L)'
;TDTTEQIDEKLHTEINRFTAMWKSIAEKFHCPIIQNNFEMPLYRLLGIRDAWDIHGHTNFLTRLNEAFYAYARENESFYIHDLNFVSADYGLKEWSNPLFWNMYKYAMCFEAIPSFAFSVSHIIKSIFGKNKKALALDLDNTLWGGVVGDDGVDGIEIGQETGVSQSYYEFQTYVKQLKSLGIVLTVCSKND
;
A
#
# COMPACT_ATOMS: atom_id res chain seq x y z
N THR A 1 24.60 25.05 -2.20
CA THR A 1 23.27 24.52 -2.53
C THR A 1 23.30 24.13 -3.98
N ASP A 2 22.90 22.92 -4.32
CA ASP A 2 22.85 22.44 -5.72
C ASP A 2 21.91 23.32 -6.55
N THR A 3 22.20 23.46 -7.83
CA THR A 3 21.25 24.09 -8.79
C THR A 3 20.14 23.12 -9.16
N THR A 4 19.07 23.62 -9.77
CA THR A 4 17.98 22.80 -10.29
C THR A 4 18.49 21.70 -11.23
N GLU A 5 19.38 22.07 -12.13
CA GLU A 5 19.98 21.15 -13.12
C GLU A 5 20.80 20.05 -12.42
N GLN A 6 21.54 20.40 -11.37
CA GLN A 6 22.32 19.43 -10.59
C GLN A 6 21.42 18.46 -9.82
N ILE A 7 20.28 18.92 -9.32
CA ILE A 7 19.30 18.04 -8.65
C ILE A 7 18.66 17.09 -9.66
N ASP A 8 18.28 17.57 -10.82
CA ASP A 8 17.74 16.75 -11.90
C ASP A 8 18.76 15.70 -12.39
N GLU A 9 20.01 16.09 -12.55
CA GLU A 9 21.10 15.16 -12.90
C GLU A 9 21.29 14.07 -11.84
N LYS A 10 21.25 14.43 -10.56
CA LYS A 10 21.31 13.44 -9.46
C LYS A 10 20.12 12.48 -9.49
N LEU A 11 18.91 12.98 -9.72
CA LEU A 11 17.73 12.13 -9.85
C LEU A 11 17.86 11.17 -11.02
N HIS A 12 18.25 11.65 -12.19
CA HIS A 12 18.48 10.81 -13.36
C HIS A 12 19.56 9.75 -13.12
N THR A 13 20.63 10.13 -12.43
CA THR A 13 21.71 9.21 -12.08
C THR A 13 21.19 8.07 -11.20
N GLU A 14 20.38 8.38 -10.17
CA GLU A 14 19.78 7.35 -9.30
C GLU A 14 18.79 6.45 -10.06
N ILE A 15 17.91 7.03 -10.89
CA ILE A 15 16.98 6.26 -11.72
C ILE A 15 17.74 5.30 -12.63
N ASN A 16 18.78 5.77 -13.30
CA ASN A 16 19.60 4.95 -14.17
C ASN A 16 20.33 3.83 -13.41
N ARG A 17 20.83 4.13 -12.21
CA ARG A 17 21.48 3.14 -11.35
C ARG A 17 20.53 2.01 -10.97
N PHE A 18 19.32 2.35 -10.51
CA PHE A 18 18.30 1.35 -10.17
C PHE A 18 17.85 0.56 -11.41
N THR A 19 17.58 1.22 -12.51
CA THR A 19 17.16 0.57 -13.75
C THR A 19 18.22 -0.42 -14.28
N ALA A 20 19.48 -0.05 -14.24
CA ALA A 20 20.58 -0.95 -14.64
C ALA A 20 20.67 -2.16 -13.70
N MET A 21 20.51 -1.95 -12.40
CA MET A 21 20.49 -3.02 -11.41
C MET A 21 19.33 -4.00 -11.66
N TRP A 22 18.11 -3.50 -11.86
CA TRP A 22 16.93 -4.34 -12.13
C TRP A 22 17.07 -5.14 -13.41
N LYS A 23 17.55 -4.53 -14.49
CA LYS A 23 17.82 -5.23 -15.74
C LYS A 23 18.83 -6.35 -15.56
N SER A 24 19.95 -6.07 -14.87
CA SER A 24 20.97 -7.07 -14.59
C SER A 24 20.44 -8.25 -13.75
N ILE A 25 19.57 -7.96 -12.76
CA ILE A 25 18.93 -9.02 -11.93
C ILE A 25 17.98 -9.85 -12.81
N ALA A 26 17.12 -9.21 -13.60
CA ALA A 26 16.15 -9.89 -14.46
C ALA A 26 16.86 -10.80 -15.48
N GLU A 27 17.91 -10.30 -16.13
CA GLU A 27 18.70 -11.05 -17.10
C GLU A 27 19.45 -12.25 -16.49
N LYS A 28 19.98 -12.08 -15.27
CA LYS A 28 20.79 -13.09 -14.62
C LYS A 28 19.98 -14.16 -13.91
N PHE A 29 18.90 -13.78 -13.24
CA PHE A 29 18.17 -14.68 -12.35
C PHE A 29 16.82 -15.13 -12.90
N HIS A 30 16.26 -14.44 -13.89
CA HIS A 30 14.96 -14.76 -14.51
C HIS A 30 13.84 -14.96 -13.47
N CYS A 31 13.81 -14.12 -12.43
CA CYS A 31 12.84 -14.19 -11.34
C CYS A 31 12.07 -12.88 -11.18
N PRO A 32 10.89 -12.90 -10.56
CA PRO A 32 10.19 -11.69 -10.18
C PRO A 32 11.04 -10.81 -9.23
N ILE A 33 10.96 -9.51 -9.43
CA ILE A 33 11.65 -8.52 -8.60
C ILE A 33 10.61 -7.82 -7.73
N ILE A 34 10.84 -7.75 -6.43
CA ILE A 34 10.08 -6.91 -5.50
C ILE A 34 11.00 -5.77 -5.06
N GLN A 35 10.65 -4.55 -5.45
CA GLN A 35 11.39 -3.34 -5.11
C GLN A 35 10.62 -2.54 -4.07
N ASN A 36 11.25 -2.20 -2.95
CA ASN A 36 10.71 -1.19 -2.05
C ASN A 36 10.78 0.19 -2.72
N ASN A 37 9.70 0.96 -2.65
CA ASN A 37 9.81 2.40 -2.84
C ASN A 37 10.40 3.03 -1.56
N PHE A 38 10.50 4.36 -1.51
CA PHE A 38 11.03 5.08 -0.37
C PHE A 38 9.90 5.69 0.45
N GLU A 39 9.98 5.54 1.77
CA GLU A 39 9.17 6.26 2.73
C GLU A 39 9.48 7.75 2.73
N MET A 40 8.56 8.57 3.21
CA MET A 40 8.76 10.00 3.37
C MET A 40 9.80 10.29 4.47
N PRO A 41 10.68 11.30 4.27
CA PRO A 41 11.68 11.65 5.25
C PRO A 41 11.03 12.19 6.54
N LEU A 42 11.52 11.74 7.69
CA LEU A 42 11.03 12.19 8.99
C LEU A 42 11.30 13.68 9.21
N TYR A 43 12.43 14.19 8.71
CA TYR A 43 12.84 15.57 8.84
C TYR A 43 12.76 16.30 7.50
N ARG A 44 12.10 17.45 7.50
CA ARG A 44 11.93 18.30 6.33
C ARG A 44 12.68 19.60 6.53
N LEU A 45 13.81 19.74 5.84
CA LEU A 45 14.68 20.92 5.96
C LEU A 45 13.96 22.22 5.54
N LEU A 46 13.14 22.13 4.50
CA LEU A 46 12.39 23.26 3.94
C LEU A 46 10.97 23.41 4.54
N GLY A 47 10.66 22.68 5.63
CA GLY A 47 9.33 22.67 6.23
C GLY A 47 8.24 22.23 5.24
N ILE A 48 7.15 23.02 5.12
CA ILE A 48 6.04 22.68 4.19
C ILE A 48 6.45 22.79 2.71
N ARG A 49 7.47 23.56 2.38
CA ARG A 49 7.97 23.69 1.01
C ARG A 49 8.68 22.43 0.53
N ASP A 50 9.14 21.57 1.43
CA ASP A 50 9.92 20.37 1.12
C ASP A 50 9.20 19.40 0.14
N ALA A 51 7.87 19.45 0.12
CA ALA A 51 7.06 18.61 -0.76
C ALA A 51 7.05 19.05 -2.23
N TRP A 52 7.17 20.36 -2.51
CA TRP A 52 7.01 20.89 -3.86
C TRP A 52 8.23 21.68 -4.38
N ASP A 53 9.12 22.09 -3.51
CA ASP A 53 10.37 22.76 -3.88
C ASP A 53 11.36 21.72 -4.38
N ILE A 54 12.02 21.99 -5.50
CA ILE A 54 12.96 21.04 -6.12
C ILE A 54 14.13 20.67 -5.21
N HIS A 55 14.49 21.54 -4.26
CA HIS A 55 15.53 21.29 -3.28
C HIS A 55 15.04 20.49 -2.06
N GLY A 56 13.75 20.13 -2.03
CA GLY A 56 13.16 19.36 -0.94
C GLY A 56 13.48 17.88 -1.04
N HIS A 57 13.81 17.25 0.08
CA HIS A 57 14.01 15.79 0.14
C HIS A 57 12.73 15.04 -0.17
N THR A 58 11.57 15.52 0.32
CA THR A 58 10.26 14.94 0.01
C THR A 58 9.98 15.01 -1.49
N ASN A 59 10.27 16.13 -2.15
CA ASN A 59 10.10 16.27 -3.59
C ASN A 59 10.98 15.27 -4.35
N PHE A 60 12.26 15.18 -3.99
CA PHE A 60 13.19 14.26 -4.64
C PHE A 60 12.73 12.80 -4.51
N LEU A 61 12.36 12.34 -3.29
CA LEU A 61 11.89 10.97 -3.07
C LEU A 61 10.56 10.69 -3.77
N THR A 62 9.64 11.66 -3.82
CA THR A 62 8.38 11.51 -4.57
C THR A 62 8.66 11.28 -6.05
N ARG A 63 9.53 12.07 -6.66
CA ARG A 63 9.92 11.93 -8.07
C ARG A 63 10.64 10.60 -8.35
N LEU A 64 11.46 10.14 -7.42
CA LEU A 64 12.14 8.85 -7.53
C LEU A 64 11.13 7.69 -7.42
N ASN A 65 10.19 7.74 -6.49
CA ASN A 65 9.11 6.76 -6.37
C ASN A 65 8.23 6.73 -7.63
N GLU A 66 7.89 7.87 -8.20
CA GLU A 66 7.15 7.94 -9.47
C GLU A 66 7.89 7.27 -10.63
N ALA A 67 9.21 7.41 -10.69
CA ALA A 67 10.02 6.71 -11.68
C ALA A 67 9.99 5.18 -11.47
N PHE A 68 9.97 4.72 -10.22
CA PHE A 68 9.82 3.29 -9.91
C PHE A 68 8.44 2.77 -10.33
N TYR A 69 7.38 3.55 -10.10
CA TYR A 69 6.02 3.19 -10.54
C TYR A 69 5.92 3.16 -12.07
N ALA A 70 6.58 4.09 -12.76
CA ALA A 70 6.63 4.08 -14.22
C ALA A 70 7.30 2.80 -14.74
N TYR A 71 8.45 2.42 -14.18
CA TYR A 71 9.13 1.18 -14.52
C TYR A 71 8.26 -0.06 -14.25
N ALA A 72 7.57 -0.11 -13.11
CA ALA A 72 6.69 -1.23 -12.77
C ALA A 72 5.52 -1.40 -13.74
N ARG A 73 4.96 -0.29 -14.27
CA ARG A 73 3.87 -0.35 -15.27
C ARG A 73 4.32 -0.96 -16.60
N GLU A 74 5.59 -0.89 -16.92
CA GLU A 74 6.17 -1.36 -18.19
C GLU A 74 6.79 -2.77 -18.07
N ASN A 75 6.90 -3.33 -16.85
CA ASN A 75 7.61 -4.58 -16.60
C ASN A 75 6.76 -5.55 -15.75
N GLU A 76 6.13 -6.54 -16.38
CA GLU A 76 5.15 -7.46 -15.74
C GLU A 76 5.69 -8.26 -14.55
N SER A 77 6.98 -8.57 -14.51
CA SER A 77 7.61 -9.33 -13.40
C SER A 77 8.26 -8.42 -12.36
N PHE A 78 7.94 -7.13 -12.38
CA PHE A 78 8.46 -6.14 -11.44
C PHE A 78 7.33 -5.61 -10.56
N TYR A 79 7.49 -5.75 -9.25
CA TYR A 79 6.49 -5.40 -8.26
C TYR A 79 7.02 -4.35 -7.30
N ILE A 80 6.18 -3.38 -6.96
CA ILE A 80 6.50 -2.41 -5.92
C ILE A 80 5.96 -2.90 -4.58
N HIS A 81 6.83 -2.96 -3.58
CA HIS A 81 6.42 -2.97 -2.20
C HIS A 81 6.32 -1.52 -1.73
N ASP A 82 5.11 -1.05 -1.51
CA ASP A 82 4.82 0.34 -1.15
C ASP A 82 5.19 0.63 0.31
N LEU A 83 6.49 0.77 0.54
CA LEU A 83 7.04 1.09 1.86
C LEU A 83 6.60 2.46 2.35
N ASN A 84 6.34 3.40 1.42
CA ASN A 84 5.80 4.69 1.75
C ASN A 84 4.43 4.59 2.44
N PHE A 85 3.54 3.75 1.90
CA PHE A 85 2.24 3.47 2.52
C PHE A 85 2.41 2.73 3.86
N VAL A 86 3.21 1.65 3.89
CA VAL A 86 3.41 0.84 5.11
C VAL A 86 3.96 1.67 6.26
N SER A 87 4.91 2.55 5.99
CA SER A 87 5.49 3.45 7.02
C SER A 87 4.49 4.50 7.50
N ALA A 88 3.64 5.02 6.61
CA ALA A 88 2.61 5.99 6.96
C ALA A 88 1.48 5.34 7.79
N ASP A 89 1.05 4.13 7.42
CA ASP A 89 0.02 3.36 8.13
C ASP A 89 0.48 2.93 9.54
N TYR A 90 1.74 2.53 9.66
CA TYR A 90 2.36 2.21 10.95
C TYR A 90 2.48 3.44 11.86
N GLY A 91 2.71 4.59 11.27
CA GLY A 91 3.00 5.86 11.93
C GLY A 91 4.44 6.31 11.64
N LEU A 92 4.59 7.31 10.77
CA LEU A 92 5.91 7.72 10.28
C LEU A 92 6.89 8.11 11.39
N LYS A 93 6.41 8.63 12.52
CA LYS A 93 7.26 9.01 13.68
C LYS A 93 7.82 7.81 14.42
N GLU A 94 7.05 6.75 14.48
CA GLU A 94 7.39 5.48 15.15
C GLU A 94 8.14 4.52 14.22
N TRP A 95 8.06 4.76 12.90
CA TRP A 95 8.66 3.89 11.88
C TRP A 95 10.17 3.75 12.02
N SER A 96 10.87 4.84 12.30
CA SER A 96 12.33 4.84 12.38
C SER A 96 12.84 5.52 13.64
N ASN A 97 13.99 5.07 14.13
CA ASN A 97 14.66 5.66 15.27
C ASN A 97 16.03 6.21 14.83
N PRO A 98 16.25 7.55 14.87
CA PRO A 98 17.52 8.15 14.46
C PRO A 98 18.73 7.63 15.22
N LEU A 99 18.57 7.26 16.51
CA LEU A 99 19.64 6.67 17.30
C LEU A 99 20.06 5.32 16.73
N PHE A 100 19.10 4.45 16.42
CA PHE A 100 19.39 3.13 15.86
C PHE A 100 19.93 3.21 14.44
N TRP A 101 19.47 4.19 13.65
CA TRP A 101 20.09 4.48 12.37
C TRP A 101 21.57 4.88 12.53
N ASN A 102 21.89 5.77 13.47
CA ASN A 102 23.26 6.21 13.67
C ASN A 102 24.17 5.08 14.21
N MET A 103 23.68 4.26 15.14
CA MET A 103 24.43 3.19 15.76
C MET A 103 24.54 1.94 14.88
N TYR A 104 23.47 1.53 14.24
CA TYR A 104 23.35 0.22 13.63
C TYR A 104 22.92 0.23 12.16
N LYS A 105 22.58 1.40 11.61
CA LYS A 105 22.04 1.57 10.25
C LYS A 105 20.70 0.84 10.03
N TYR A 106 19.89 0.73 11.06
CA TYR A 106 18.54 0.20 10.93
C TYR A 106 17.61 1.23 10.29
N ALA A 107 17.07 0.89 9.14
CA ALA A 107 16.17 1.77 8.38
C ALA A 107 14.78 1.89 9.01
N MET A 108 14.37 0.90 9.80
CA MET A 108 13.10 0.90 10.54
C MET A 108 13.30 0.41 11.98
N CYS A 109 12.36 0.71 12.87
CA CYS A 109 12.35 0.16 14.22
C CYS A 109 12.03 -1.34 14.21
N PHE A 110 12.41 -2.05 15.27
CA PHE A 110 12.19 -3.51 15.35
C PHE A 110 10.71 -3.86 15.38
N GLU A 111 9.91 -3.04 16.02
CA GLU A 111 8.47 -3.22 16.18
C GLU A 111 7.72 -3.09 14.84
N ALA A 112 8.30 -2.43 13.84
CA ALA A 112 7.74 -2.32 12.49
C ALA A 112 8.06 -3.52 11.58
N ILE A 113 9.06 -4.35 11.94
CA ILE A 113 9.47 -5.50 11.12
C ILE A 113 8.32 -6.46 10.83
N PRO A 114 7.43 -6.82 11.77
CA PRO A 114 6.27 -7.66 11.48
C PRO A 114 5.35 -7.07 10.41
N SER A 115 5.06 -5.77 10.45
CA SER A 115 4.23 -5.08 9.45
C SER A 115 4.87 -5.09 8.07
N PHE A 116 6.17 -4.82 8.00
CA PHE A 116 6.95 -4.94 6.77
C PHE A 116 6.91 -6.38 6.21
N ALA A 117 7.21 -7.38 7.04
CA ALA A 117 7.23 -8.78 6.62
C ALA A 117 5.85 -9.27 6.18
N PHE A 118 4.79 -8.85 6.88
CA PHE A 118 3.41 -9.14 6.50
C PHE A 118 3.08 -8.58 5.11
N SER A 119 3.39 -7.31 4.85
CA SER A 119 3.15 -6.67 3.56
C SER A 119 3.91 -7.37 2.41
N VAL A 120 5.21 -7.63 2.57
CA VAL A 120 6.01 -8.36 1.56
C VAL A 120 5.47 -9.78 1.33
N SER A 121 5.06 -10.47 2.41
CA SER A 121 4.51 -11.83 2.28
C SER A 121 3.24 -11.88 1.43
N HIS A 122 2.41 -10.83 1.47
CA HIS A 122 1.21 -10.71 0.65
C HIS A 122 1.53 -10.52 -0.83
N ILE A 123 2.57 -9.74 -1.16
CA ILE A 123 3.06 -9.62 -2.53
C ILE A 123 3.55 -10.98 -3.04
N ILE A 124 4.38 -11.67 -2.26
CA ILE A 124 4.87 -13.01 -2.61
C ILE A 124 3.71 -13.98 -2.82
N LYS A 125 2.73 -14.02 -1.90
CA LYS A 125 1.52 -14.85 -2.05
C LYS A 125 0.75 -14.53 -3.34
N SER A 126 0.67 -13.25 -3.69
CA SER A 126 0.01 -12.80 -4.92
C SER A 126 0.73 -13.30 -6.17
N ILE A 127 2.05 -13.14 -6.22
CA ILE A 127 2.91 -13.60 -7.33
C ILE A 127 2.71 -15.11 -7.59
N PHE A 128 2.60 -15.91 -6.54
CA PHE A 128 2.38 -17.36 -6.64
C PHE A 128 0.91 -17.79 -6.68
N GLY A 129 -0.02 -16.88 -6.90
CA GLY A 129 -1.45 -17.18 -7.04
C GLY A 129 -2.11 -17.73 -5.77
N LYS A 130 -1.53 -17.46 -4.58
CA LYS A 130 -2.03 -17.91 -3.27
C LYS A 130 -3.05 -16.98 -2.64
N ASN A 131 -3.58 -16.04 -3.42
CA ASN A 131 -4.63 -15.11 -2.96
C ASN A 131 -5.94 -15.85 -2.67
N LYS A 132 -6.74 -15.30 -1.75
CA LYS A 132 -8.11 -15.73 -1.55
C LYS A 132 -8.93 -15.42 -2.80
N LYS A 133 -9.71 -16.40 -3.26
CA LYS A 133 -10.50 -16.30 -4.50
C LYS A 133 -12.01 -16.27 -4.25
N ALA A 134 -12.43 -16.52 -3.03
CA ALA A 134 -13.82 -16.49 -2.63
C ALA A 134 -13.97 -15.78 -1.27
N LEU A 135 -15.07 -15.08 -1.11
CA LEU A 135 -15.52 -14.44 0.11
C LEU A 135 -16.91 -14.98 0.46
N ALA A 136 -16.99 -15.72 1.57
CA ALA A 136 -18.24 -16.13 2.16
C ALA A 136 -18.68 -15.11 3.19
N LEU A 137 -19.90 -14.61 3.05
CA LEU A 137 -20.48 -13.55 3.88
C LEU A 137 -21.68 -14.11 4.64
N ASP A 138 -21.76 -13.77 5.90
CA ASP A 138 -23.01 -13.81 6.65
C ASP A 138 -23.89 -12.61 6.24
N LEU A 139 -25.17 -12.64 6.54
CA LEU A 139 -26.14 -11.61 6.16
C LEU A 139 -26.44 -10.68 7.32
N ASP A 140 -27.12 -11.19 8.35
CA ASP A 140 -27.63 -10.41 9.50
C ASP A 140 -26.47 -9.83 10.32
N ASN A 141 -26.57 -8.55 10.67
CA ASN A 141 -25.52 -7.80 11.36
C ASN A 141 -24.13 -7.82 10.66
N THR A 142 -24.10 -8.21 9.39
CA THR A 142 -22.89 -8.24 8.54
C THR A 142 -23.08 -7.41 7.28
N LEU A 143 -24.11 -7.68 6.47
CA LEU A 143 -24.43 -6.88 5.28
C LEU A 143 -25.47 -5.78 5.57
N TRP A 144 -26.20 -5.90 6.66
CA TRP A 144 -27.14 -4.92 7.20
C TRP A 144 -27.20 -5.05 8.72
N GLY A 145 -27.68 -4.04 9.41
CA GLY A 145 -27.96 -4.11 10.85
C GLY A 145 -29.33 -4.73 11.10
N GLY A 146 -29.42 -5.57 12.13
CA GLY A 146 -30.62 -6.29 12.47
C GLY A 146 -30.71 -7.71 11.88
N VAL A 147 -31.80 -8.40 12.17
CA VAL A 147 -32.09 -9.77 11.77
C VAL A 147 -33.35 -9.78 10.93
N VAL A 148 -33.27 -10.12 9.65
CA VAL A 148 -34.40 -10.04 8.70
C VAL A 148 -35.59 -10.87 9.19
N GLY A 149 -35.33 -12.04 9.79
CA GLY A 149 -36.38 -12.92 10.30
C GLY A 149 -37.21 -12.31 11.45
N ASP A 150 -36.57 -11.47 12.28
CA ASP A 150 -37.19 -10.86 13.45
C ASP A 150 -37.72 -9.45 13.15
N ASP A 151 -36.91 -8.63 12.45
CA ASP A 151 -37.16 -7.21 12.21
C ASP A 151 -37.95 -6.93 10.90
N GLY A 152 -38.00 -7.92 10.03
CA GLY A 152 -38.55 -7.76 8.67
C GLY A 152 -37.67 -6.91 7.77
N VAL A 153 -38.03 -6.82 6.49
CA VAL A 153 -37.26 -6.06 5.49
C VAL A 153 -37.24 -4.57 5.77
N ASP A 154 -38.31 -4.04 6.35
CA ASP A 154 -38.44 -2.61 6.68
C ASP A 154 -37.75 -2.24 8.02
N GLY A 155 -37.39 -3.23 8.83
CA GLY A 155 -36.76 -3.04 10.13
C GLY A 155 -35.23 -3.15 10.11
N ILE A 156 -34.64 -3.63 9.03
CA ILE A 156 -33.17 -3.73 8.93
C ILE A 156 -32.52 -2.36 8.68
N GLU A 157 -31.32 -2.17 9.23
CA GLU A 157 -30.53 -0.94 9.03
C GLU A 157 -29.63 -1.06 7.79
N ILE A 158 -30.02 -0.41 6.72
CA ILE A 158 -29.22 -0.24 5.49
C ILE A 158 -29.66 1.03 4.79
N GLY A 159 -28.73 1.81 4.23
CA GLY A 159 -29.03 3.06 3.52
C GLY A 159 -28.08 4.16 3.90
N GLN A 160 -28.57 5.41 3.84
CA GLN A 160 -27.76 6.61 4.12
C GLN A 160 -28.38 7.48 5.22
N GLU A 161 -29.41 7.00 5.90
CA GLU A 161 -30.20 7.77 6.85
C GLU A 161 -29.47 7.95 8.21
N THR A 162 -28.67 6.96 8.60
CA THR A 162 -27.87 6.99 9.84
C THR A 162 -26.40 6.63 9.54
N GLY A 163 -25.48 7.00 10.44
CA GLY A 163 -24.08 6.63 10.29
C GLY A 163 -23.85 5.11 10.33
N VAL A 164 -24.71 4.35 11.03
CA VAL A 164 -24.66 2.90 11.07
C VAL A 164 -25.12 2.28 9.76
N SER A 165 -26.29 2.70 9.26
CA SER A 165 -26.82 2.21 7.99
C SER A 165 -25.90 2.55 6.81
N GLN A 166 -25.24 3.72 6.84
CA GLN A 166 -24.25 4.12 5.86
C GLN A 166 -23.03 3.19 5.87
N SER A 167 -22.56 2.76 7.05
CA SER A 167 -21.42 1.84 7.15
C SER A 167 -21.72 0.49 6.47
N TYR A 168 -22.92 -0.05 6.65
CA TYR A 168 -23.35 -1.26 5.94
C TYR A 168 -23.42 -1.05 4.43
N TYR A 169 -23.96 0.08 3.98
CA TYR A 169 -24.03 0.42 2.57
C TYR A 169 -22.63 0.52 1.92
N GLU A 170 -21.70 1.16 2.60
CA GLU A 170 -20.30 1.27 2.14
C GLU A 170 -19.61 -0.09 2.10
N PHE A 171 -19.85 -0.95 3.11
CA PHE A 171 -19.32 -2.31 3.12
C PHE A 171 -19.87 -3.14 1.96
N GLN A 172 -21.16 -3.08 1.66
CA GLN A 172 -21.74 -3.76 0.49
C GLN A 172 -21.14 -3.23 -0.82
N THR A 173 -20.89 -1.94 -0.91
CA THR A 173 -20.23 -1.33 -2.08
C THR A 173 -18.82 -1.87 -2.24
N TYR A 174 -18.05 -1.97 -1.16
CA TYR A 174 -16.73 -2.58 -1.15
C TYR A 174 -16.78 -4.06 -1.59
N VAL A 175 -17.71 -4.85 -1.07
CA VAL A 175 -17.90 -6.24 -1.45
C VAL A 175 -18.20 -6.38 -2.96
N LYS A 176 -19.04 -5.49 -3.52
CA LYS A 176 -19.28 -5.46 -4.98
C LYS A 176 -18.02 -5.13 -5.78
N GLN A 177 -17.16 -4.24 -5.27
CA GLN A 177 -15.88 -3.93 -5.91
C GLN A 177 -14.95 -5.16 -5.90
N LEU A 178 -14.91 -5.94 -4.82
CA LEU A 178 -14.15 -7.20 -4.78
C LEU A 178 -14.61 -8.20 -5.86
N LYS A 179 -15.92 -8.28 -6.12
CA LYS A 179 -16.45 -9.08 -7.22
C LYS A 179 -15.92 -8.63 -8.58
N SER A 180 -15.82 -7.32 -8.81
CA SER A 180 -15.26 -6.79 -10.07
C SER A 180 -13.77 -7.11 -10.27
N LEU A 181 -13.05 -7.40 -9.18
CA LEU A 181 -11.67 -7.88 -9.18
C LEU A 181 -11.55 -9.41 -9.34
N GLY A 182 -12.68 -10.12 -9.56
CA GLY A 182 -12.68 -11.56 -9.78
C GLY A 182 -12.82 -12.39 -8.51
N ILE A 183 -13.12 -11.80 -7.34
CA ILE A 183 -13.43 -12.54 -6.12
C ILE A 183 -14.85 -13.13 -6.22
N VAL A 184 -14.98 -14.44 -6.04
CA VAL A 184 -16.29 -15.10 -5.98
C VAL A 184 -16.97 -14.76 -4.65
N LEU A 185 -18.17 -14.21 -4.72
CA LEU A 185 -18.99 -13.95 -3.54
C LEU A 185 -19.94 -15.11 -3.30
N THR A 186 -20.05 -15.54 -2.06
CA THR A 186 -21.04 -16.53 -1.61
C THR A 186 -21.62 -16.11 -0.27
N VAL A 187 -22.79 -16.63 0.04
CA VAL A 187 -23.49 -16.37 1.29
C VAL A 187 -23.43 -17.63 2.15
N CYS A 188 -23.20 -17.45 3.44
CA CYS A 188 -23.29 -18.48 4.46
C CYS A 188 -24.06 -17.88 5.64
N SER A 189 -25.39 -17.94 5.57
CA SER A 189 -26.27 -17.42 6.60
C SER A 189 -27.06 -18.55 7.25
N LYS A 190 -27.41 -18.37 8.52
CA LYS A 190 -28.17 -19.33 9.36
C LYS A 190 -29.64 -18.90 9.51
N ASN A 191 -30.21 -18.28 8.50
CA ASN A 191 -31.63 -17.93 8.53
C ASN A 191 -32.48 -19.10 8.04
N ASP A 192 -33.56 -19.39 8.78
CA ASP A 192 -34.57 -20.38 8.40
C ASP A 192 -35.44 -19.88 7.25
#